data_529a832c907e22d923681fa95e2ae23f
#
_entry.id   529a832c907e22d923681fa95e2ae23f
#
_cell.length_a   1.000
_cell.length_b   1.000
_cell.length_c   1.000
_cell.angle_alpha   90.00
_cell.angle_beta   90.00
_cell.angle_gamma   90.00
#
_symmetry.space_group_name_H-M   'P 1'
#
loop_
_entity.id
_entity.type
_entity.pdbx_description
1 polymer ?
#
loop_
_entity_poly.entity_id
_entity_poly.type
_entity_poly.pdbx_seq_one_letter_code
_entity_poly.pdbx_strand_id
1 'polypeptide(L)'
;ASLYGKDFLLTWDKTVPELKLILQTAELLKALYEQNVSLRVFDSGLAISNFRDNSTRTRFSFASASNLLGLTVQDLDEGKSQIAHGETVRETANMISFLTQIIGIRDDMYLGAGHTYMKEVGEALDDGFQNGVLPQRPGIVNLQCDIDHPTQSMADLAWLKEHFGSLEALRGKKIAMTWAYSPSYGKPLSVPQGIIGLMTRFGMDVVLAHPEGYDLIPDVVELAGKQAKATGGSFKQVTSMEEAFAGADIVYPKS
;
A
#
# COMPACT_ATOMS: atom_id res chain seq x y z
N ALA A 1 -15.23 14.60 -2.18
CA ALA A 1 -14.87 13.31 -1.61
C ALA A 1 -13.65 13.47 -0.74
N SER A 2 -13.55 12.71 0.34
CA SER A 2 -12.47 12.85 1.32
C SER A 2 -11.07 12.45 0.78
N LEU A 3 -11.01 11.74 -0.34
CA LEU A 3 -9.74 11.28 -0.95
C LEU A 3 -9.17 12.24 -2.01
N TYR A 4 -9.92 13.24 -2.45
CA TYR A 4 -9.43 14.18 -3.46
C TYR A 4 -8.22 14.98 -2.92
N GLY A 5 -7.13 15.03 -3.69
CA GLY A 5 -5.90 15.70 -3.32
C GLY A 5 -5.11 15.02 -2.19
N LYS A 6 -5.43 13.77 -1.84
CA LYS A 6 -4.72 13.01 -0.81
C LYS A 6 -3.93 11.85 -1.39
N ASP A 7 -2.77 11.60 -0.79
CA ASP A 7 -1.95 10.43 -1.08
C ASP A 7 -2.49 9.16 -0.44
N PHE A 8 -2.12 8.01 -0.98
CA PHE A 8 -2.37 6.72 -0.38
C PHE A 8 -1.03 6.07 0.02
N LEU A 9 -0.52 6.47 1.19
CA LEU A 9 0.77 6.02 1.69
C LEU A 9 0.65 4.83 2.65
N LEU A 10 -0.23 4.91 3.63
CA LEU A 10 -0.46 3.84 4.62
C LEU A 10 -1.95 3.52 4.71
N THR A 11 -2.29 2.24 4.88
CA THR A 11 -3.69 1.84 5.04
C THR A 11 -4.32 2.43 6.29
N TRP A 12 -3.56 2.54 7.38
CA TRP A 12 -4.06 3.05 8.67
C TRP A 12 -4.15 4.57 8.76
N ASP A 13 -3.60 5.32 7.81
CA ASP A 13 -3.83 6.76 7.67
C ASP A 13 -5.20 7.09 7.05
N LYS A 14 -5.88 6.08 6.52
CA LYS A 14 -7.22 6.23 5.96
C LYS A 14 -8.27 5.78 6.97
N THR A 15 -9.38 6.47 6.99
CA THR A 15 -10.56 6.04 7.76
C THR A 15 -11.19 4.78 7.12
N VAL A 16 -11.94 4.00 7.91
CA VAL A 16 -12.67 2.84 7.37
C VAL A 16 -13.62 3.21 6.22
N PRO A 17 -14.38 4.33 6.28
CA PRO A 17 -15.17 4.79 5.14
C PRO A 17 -14.33 5.08 3.87
N GLU A 18 -13.13 5.66 4.01
CA GLU A 18 -12.23 5.90 2.88
C GLU A 18 -11.73 4.58 2.27
N LEU A 19 -11.35 3.60 3.09
CA LEU A 19 -10.96 2.27 2.62
C LEU A 19 -12.14 1.56 1.91
N LYS A 20 -13.35 1.65 2.46
CA LYS A 20 -14.56 1.12 1.81
C LYS A 20 -14.81 1.77 0.45
N LEU A 21 -14.59 3.07 0.33
CA LEU A 21 -14.71 3.79 -0.94
C LEU A 21 -13.69 3.29 -1.98
N ILE A 22 -12.43 3.07 -1.57
CA ILE A 22 -11.40 2.50 -2.45
C ILE A 22 -11.81 1.11 -2.93
N LEU A 23 -12.29 0.23 -2.03
CA LEU A 23 -12.76 -1.11 -2.40
C LEU A 23 -13.94 -1.06 -3.38
N GLN A 24 -14.95 -0.24 -3.10
CA GLN A 24 -16.12 -0.09 -3.98
C GLN A 24 -15.71 0.41 -5.37
N THR A 25 -14.75 1.35 -5.45
CA THR A 25 -14.24 1.83 -6.73
C THR A 25 -13.50 0.72 -7.47
N ALA A 26 -12.69 -0.07 -6.78
CA ALA A 26 -11.99 -1.21 -7.38
C ALA A 26 -12.97 -2.27 -7.89
N GLU A 27 -14.03 -2.58 -7.15
CA GLU A 27 -15.07 -3.52 -7.55
C GLU A 27 -15.85 -3.03 -8.78
N LEU A 28 -16.19 -1.74 -8.82
CA LEU A 28 -16.83 -1.13 -9.99
C LEU A 28 -15.93 -1.24 -11.23
N LEU A 29 -14.65 -0.87 -11.09
CA LEU A 29 -13.69 -0.95 -12.21
C LEU A 29 -13.49 -2.40 -12.65
N LYS A 30 -13.40 -3.37 -11.73
CA LYS A 30 -13.34 -4.80 -12.04
C LYS A 30 -14.56 -5.25 -12.85
N ALA A 31 -15.78 -4.90 -12.39
CA ALA A 31 -17.02 -5.28 -13.06
C ALA A 31 -17.14 -4.67 -14.48
N LEU A 32 -16.72 -3.44 -14.67
CA LEU A 32 -16.67 -2.80 -15.99
C LEU A 32 -15.66 -3.49 -16.91
N TYR A 33 -14.47 -3.78 -16.39
CA TYR A 33 -13.42 -4.47 -17.14
C TYR A 33 -13.86 -5.85 -17.62
N GLU A 34 -14.49 -6.65 -16.75
CA GLU A 34 -15.00 -7.99 -17.08
C GLU A 34 -16.08 -7.96 -18.17
N GLN A 35 -16.80 -6.86 -18.31
CA GLN A 35 -17.81 -6.62 -19.35
C GLN A 35 -17.25 -5.92 -20.59
N ASN A 36 -15.93 -5.76 -20.69
CA ASN A 36 -15.25 -5.05 -21.78
C ASN A 36 -15.71 -3.59 -21.95
N VAL A 37 -16.15 -2.94 -20.86
CA VAL A 37 -16.44 -1.51 -20.84
C VAL A 37 -15.13 -0.75 -20.58
N SER A 38 -14.94 0.32 -21.35
CA SER A 38 -13.73 1.15 -21.20
C SER A 38 -13.63 1.75 -19.80
N LEU A 39 -12.45 1.64 -19.19
CA LEU A 39 -12.13 2.24 -17.89
C LEU A 39 -11.49 3.63 -18.01
N ARG A 40 -11.43 4.17 -19.22
CA ARG A 40 -10.73 5.41 -19.53
C ARG A 40 -11.41 6.60 -18.87
N VAL A 41 -10.80 7.13 -17.80
CA VAL A 41 -11.25 8.35 -17.11
C VAL A 41 -10.36 9.55 -17.43
N PHE A 42 -9.19 9.29 -18.05
CA PHE A 42 -8.28 10.31 -18.56
C PHE A 42 -8.20 10.19 -20.09
N ASP A 43 -8.33 11.30 -20.79
CA ASP A 43 -8.12 11.32 -22.25
C ASP A 43 -6.64 11.17 -22.59
N SER A 44 -5.77 11.73 -21.76
CA SER A 44 -4.32 11.69 -21.86
C SER A 44 -3.69 12.02 -20.50
N GLY A 45 -2.38 11.91 -20.40
CA GLY A 45 -1.60 12.29 -19.21
C GLY A 45 -0.54 11.27 -18.87
N LEU A 46 0.23 11.57 -17.84
CA LEU A 46 1.31 10.72 -17.37
C LEU A 46 1.03 10.13 -15.98
N ALA A 47 1.42 8.89 -15.83
CA ALA A 47 1.66 8.23 -14.56
C ALA A 47 3.17 7.99 -14.43
N ILE A 48 3.77 8.42 -13.33
CA ILE A 48 5.18 8.14 -13.06
C ILE A 48 5.28 6.87 -12.22
N SER A 49 6.14 5.93 -12.62
CA SER A 49 6.55 4.81 -11.77
C SER A 49 7.97 5.05 -11.27
N ASN A 50 8.15 5.10 -9.96
CA ASN A 50 9.46 5.22 -9.31
C ASN A 50 9.73 3.96 -8.48
N PHE A 51 10.55 3.07 -9.00
CA PHE A 51 10.93 1.83 -8.37
C PHE A 51 12.39 1.91 -7.93
N ARG A 52 12.59 2.21 -6.67
CA ARG A 52 13.92 2.23 -6.03
C ARG A 52 14.37 0.83 -5.59
N ASP A 53 13.48 -0.15 -5.68
CA ASP A 53 13.80 -1.58 -5.54
C ASP A 53 13.17 -2.42 -6.65
N ASN A 54 13.72 -3.62 -6.84
CA ASN A 54 13.30 -4.52 -7.92
C ASN A 54 11.90 -5.07 -7.68
N SER A 55 11.06 -5.02 -8.71
CA SER A 55 9.75 -5.65 -8.71
C SER A 55 9.29 -5.95 -10.13
N THR A 56 8.80 -7.16 -10.36
CA THR A 56 8.18 -7.53 -11.62
C THR A 56 6.66 -7.30 -11.57
N ARG A 57 5.99 -7.94 -10.63
CA ARG A 57 4.51 -7.89 -10.54
C ARG A 57 3.98 -6.47 -10.35
N THR A 58 4.53 -5.72 -9.42
CA THR A 58 4.06 -4.37 -9.11
C THR A 58 4.29 -3.38 -10.27
N ARG A 59 5.44 -3.50 -10.96
CA ARG A 59 5.68 -2.68 -12.18
C ARG A 59 4.60 -2.91 -13.23
N PHE A 60 4.33 -4.17 -13.57
CA PHE A 60 3.36 -4.50 -14.60
C PHE A 60 1.92 -4.17 -14.17
N SER A 61 1.55 -4.39 -12.91
CA SER A 61 0.21 -4.05 -12.42
C SER A 61 -0.04 -2.54 -12.40
N PHE A 62 0.94 -1.75 -11.95
CA PHE A 62 0.83 -0.28 -11.99
C PHE A 62 0.74 0.24 -13.43
N ALA A 63 1.61 -0.27 -14.32
CA ALA A 63 1.59 0.13 -15.73
C ALA A 63 0.27 -0.25 -16.42
N SER A 64 -0.23 -1.46 -16.19
CA SER A 64 -1.51 -1.91 -16.74
C SER A 64 -2.68 -1.08 -16.22
N ALA A 65 -2.76 -0.84 -14.91
CA ALA A 65 -3.82 -0.05 -14.31
C ALA A 65 -3.83 1.39 -14.86
N SER A 66 -2.67 2.04 -14.91
CA SER A 66 -2.52 3.40 -15.45
C SER A 66 -2.97 3.47 -16.91
N ASN A 67 -2.56 2.50 -17.73
CA ASN A 67 -2.92 2.44 -19.15
C ASN A 67 -4.43 2.21 -19.36
N LEU A 68 -5.04 1.33 -18.57
CA LEU A 68 -6.49 1.10 -18.59
C LEU A 68 -7.28 2.37 -18.26
N LEU A 69 -6.77 3.19 -17.34
CA LEU A 69 -7.38 4.46 -16.98
C LEU A 69 -7.12 5.59 -18.01
N GLY A 70 -6.24 5.37 -18.99
CA GLY A 70 -5.93 6.31 -20.08
C GLY A 70 -4.65 7.10 -19.90
N LEU A 71 -3.81 6.73 -18.91
CA LEU A 71 -2.51 7.36 -18.68
C LEU A 71 -1.38 6.59 -19.36
N THR A 72 -0.38 7.31 -19.84
CA THR A 72 0.90 6.72 -20.28
C THR A 72 1.84 6.63 -19.10
N VAL A 73 2.51 5.50 -18.93
CA VAL A 73 3.49 5.31 -17.85
C VAL A 73 4.88 5.74 -18.30
N GLN A 74 5.50 6.60 -17.50
CA GLN A 74 6.91 6.95 -17.61
C GLN A 74 7.64 6.42 -16.37
N ASP A 75 8.62 5.56 -16.58
CA ASP A 75 9.45 5.05 -15.48
C ASP A 75 10.54 6.07 -15.14
N LEU A 76 10.67 6.41 -13.86
CA LEU A 76 11.74 7.26 -13.34
C LEU A 76 12.93 6.38 -12.95
N ASP A 77 13.92 6.33 -13.83
CA ASP A 77 15.22 5.70 -13.56
C ASP A 77 16.16 6.76 -12.93
N GLU A 78 16.36 6.69 -11.62
CA GLU A 78 17.19 7.63 -10.88
C GLU A 78 18.63 7.65 -11.42
N GLY A 79 19.15 6.50 -11.88
CA GLY A 79 20.49 6.41 -12.46
C GLY A 79 20.65 7.11 -13.81
N LYS A 80 19.52 7.40 -14.49
CA LYS A 80 19.48 8.10 -15.79
C LYS A 80 18.88 9.51 -15.70
N SER A 81 18.63 9.98 -14.50
CA SER A 81 18.08 11.33 -14.23
C SER A 81 19.13 12.23 -13.59
N GLN A 82 18.79 13.50 -13.41
CA GLN A 82 19.67 14.46 -12.74
C GLN A 82 19.86 14.14 -11.24
N ILE A 83 19.05 13.23 -10.67
CA ILE A 83 19.25 12.69 -9.32
C ILE A 83 20.67 12.11 -9.19
N ALA A 84 21.15 11.41 -10.21
CA ALA A 84 22.52 10.89 -10.27
C ALA A 84 23.61 11.99 -10.18
N HIS A 85 23.26 13.23 -10.46
CA HIS A 85 24.14 14.40 -10.39
C HIS A 85 23.84 15.34 -9.23
N GLY A 86 23.01 14.91 -8.25
CA GLY A 86 22.75 15.65 -7.02
C GLY A 86 21.49 16.49 -7.01
N GLU A 87 20.57 16.27 -7.96
CA GLU A 87 19.23 16.86 -7.89
C GLU A 87 18.51 16.36 -6.63
N THR A 88 17.93 17.27 -5.88
CA THR A 88 17.25 16.95 -4.62
C THR A 88 15.89 16.30 -4.85
N VAL A 89 15.37 15.59 -3.84
CA VAL A 89 14.00 15.02 -3.88
C VAL A 89 12.97 16.10 -4.21
N ARG A 90 13.10 17.27 -3.60
CA ARG A 90 12.20 18.42 -3.83
C ARG A 90 12.22 18.90 -5.28
N GLU A 91 13.41 19.04 -5.86
CA GLU A 91 13.57 19.46 -7.24
C GLU A 91 12.97 18.44 -8.20
N THR A 92 13.36 17.18 -8.06
CA THR A 92 12.81 16.09 -8.89
C THR A 92 11.30 16.00 -8.78
N ALA A 93 10.75 15.99 -7.55
CA ALA A 93 9.31 15.90 -7.33
C ALA A 93 8.55 17.03 -8.05
N ASN A 94 9.01 18.27 -7.97
CA ASN A 94 8.41 19.39 -8.70
C ASN A 94 8.56 19.22 -10.21
N MET A 95 9.74 18.88 -10.70
CA MET A 95 10.00 18.77 -12.14
C MET A 95 9.13 17.72 -12.84
N ILE A 96 8.99 16.53 -12.25
CA ILE A 96 8.15 15.48 -12.83
C ILE A 96 6.65 15.77 -12.71
N SER A 97 6.25 16.62 -11.78
CA SER A 97 4.84 16.83 -11.43
C SER A 97 4.11 17.85 -12.29
N PHE A 98 4.82 18.67 -13.08
CA PHE A 98 4.20 19.61 -14.01
C PHE A 98 3.24 18.95 -15.01
N LEU A 99 3.51 17.70 -15.39
CA LEU A 99 2.80 16.97 -16.44
C LEU A 99 2.19 15.65 -15.94
N THR A 100 2.25 15.38 -14.64
CA THR A 100 1.91 14.08 -14.07
C THR A 100 0.59 14.13 -13.29
N GLN A 101 -0.27 13.12 -13.45
CA GLN A 101 -1.51 12.94 -12.71
C GLN A 101 -1.31 12.10 -11.45
N ILE A 102 -0.41 11.10 -11.51
CA ILE A 102 -0.19 10.17 -10.41
C ILE A 102 1.24 9.68 -10.37
N ILE A 103 1.77 9.48 -9.18
CA ILE A 103 3.11 8.94 -8.93
C ILE A 103 2.97 7.68 -8.10
N GLY A 104 3.39 6.54 -8.65
CA GLY A 104 3.53 5.28 -7.92
C GLY A 104 4.97 5.11 -7.45
N ILE A 105 5.19 4.96 -6.14
CA ILE A 105 6.52 4.82 -5.56
C ILE A 105 6.65 3.48 -4.85
N ARG A 106 7.74 2.75 -5.13
CA ARG A 106 8.18 1.59 -4.39
C ARG A 106 9.59 1.82 -3.84
N ASP A 107 9.74 1.76 -2.54
CA ASP A 107 11.02 1.82 -1.83
C ASP A 107 10.93 1.03 -0.52
N ASP A 108 11.25 -0.26 -0.57
CA ASP A 108 11.22 -1.18 0.57
C ASP A 108 12.61 -1.71 0.94
N MET A 109 13.67 -1.04 0.47
CA MET A 109 15.03 -1.52 0.58
C MET A 109 15.61 -1.40 1.99
N TYR A 110 15.34 -0.29 2.68
CA TYR A 110 15.89 0.00 3.99
C TYR A 110 14.81 0.50 4.96
N LEU A 111 14.82 -0.04 6.19
CA LEU A 111 13.95 0.44 7.26
C LEU A 111 14.20 1.92 7.56
N GLY A 112 13.14 2.69 7.72
CA GLY A 112 13.17 4.13 7.98
C GLY A 112 13.37 4.99 6.73
N ALA A 113 13.61 4.41 5.56
CA ALA A 113 13.91 5.17 4.34
C ALA A 113 12.69 5.36 3.42
N GLY A 114 12.01 4.28 3.04
CA GLY A 114 11.03 4.32 1.98
C GLY A 114 9.81 5.19 2.29
N HIS A 115 9.20 5.02 3.45
CA HIS A 115 8.08 5.86 3.86
C HIS A 115 8.50 7.32 4.05
N THR A 116 9.69 7.56 4.60
CA THR A 116 10.25 8.92 4.76
C THR A 116 10.41 9.60 3.40
N TYR A 117 10.97 8.89 2.43
CA TYR A 117 11.10 9.39 1.06
C TYR A 117 9.73 9.76 0.43
N MET A 118 8.73 8.89 0.57
CA MET A 118 7.38 9.18 0.06
C MET A 118 6.76 10.42 0.70
N LYS A 119 6.98 10.62 2.00
CA LYS A 119 6.53 11.82 2.71
C LYS A 119 7.24 13.07 2.20
N GLU A 120 8.55 13.02 2.02
CA GLU A 120 9.33 14.14 1.49
C GLU A 120 8.86 14.54 0.08
N VAL A 121 8.57 13.56 -0.79
CA VAL A 121 7.95 13.81 -2.09
C VAL A 121 6.59 14.49 -1.91
N GLY A 122 5.73 13.98 -1.03
CA GLY A 122 4.39 14.56 -0.76
C GLY A 122 4.47 16.01 -0.27
N GLU A 123 5.35 16.29 0.67
CA GLU A 123 5.61 17.64 1.19
C GLU A 123 6.10 18.59 0.10
N ALA A 124 7.00 18.12 -0.76
CA ALA A 124 7.47 18.92 -1.90
C ALA A 124 6.37 19.26 -2.90
N LEU A 125 5.45 18.31 -3.15
CA LEU A 125 4.29 18.54 -4.03
C LEU A 125 3.28 19.50 -3.41
N ASP A 126 3.01 19.39 -2.11
CA ASP A 126 2.13 20.30 -1.39
C ASP A 126 2.67 21.72 -1.42
N ASP A 127 3.93 21.91 -1.11
CA ASP A 127 4.63 23.19 -1.19
C ASP A 127 4.60 23.78 -2.60
N GLY A 128 4.95 22.98 -3.61
CA GLY A 128 4.96 23.43 -5.01
C GLY A 128 3.58 23.88 -5.48
N PHE A 129 2.54 23.14 -5.12
CA PHE A 129 1.17 23.45 -5.49
C PHE A 129 0.63 24.68 -4.74
N GLN A 130 0.84 24.77 -3.42
CA GLN A 130 0.38 25.88 -2.59
C GLN A 130 1.04 27.21 -2.95
N ASN A 131 2.29 27.18 -3.37
CA ASN A 131 3.04 28.35 -3.80
C ASN A 131 2.86 28.70 -5.30
N GLY A 132 1.98 27.98 -6.01
CA GLY A 132 1.69 28.24 -7.42
C GLY A 132 2.80 27.85 -8.40
N VAL A 133 3.78 27.08 -7.94
CA VAL A 133 4.84 26.52 -8.81
C VAL A 133 4.26 25.41 -9.68
N LEU A 134 3.44 24.54 -9.10
CA LEU A 134 2.77 23.45 -9.81
C LEU A 134 1.34 23.85 -10.21
N PRO A 135 0.93 23.64 -11.47
CA PRO A 135 -0.44 23.88 -11.91
C PRO A 135 -1.43 22.82 -11.39
N GLN A 136 -0.91 21.68 -10.96
CA GLN A 136 -1.65 20.56 -10.42
C GLN A 136 -0.84 19.83 -9.33
N ARG A 137 -1.52 19.12 -8.46
CA ARG A 137 -0.89 18.28 -7.43
C ARG A 137 -1.18 16.82 -7.76
N PRO A 138 -0.21 16.04 -8.29
CA PRO A 138 -0.39 14.62 -8.53
C PRO A 138 -0.59 13.86 -7.21
N GLY A 139 -1.40 12.80 -7.24
CA GLY A 139 -1.54 11.90 -6.10
C GLY A 139 -0.35 10.93 -6.02
N ILE A 140 0.07 10.58 -4.80
CA ILE A 140 1.09 9.56 -4.57
C ILE A 140 0.41 8.26 -4.12
N VAL A 141 0.82 7.16 -4.72
CA VAL A 141 0.43 5.80 -4.32
C VAL A 141 1.67 5.03 -3.86
N ASN A 142 1.64 4.58 -2.62
CA ASN A 142 2.63 3.65 -2.10
C ASN A 142 2.44 2.27 -2.72
N LEU A 143 3.36 1.87 -3.58
CA LEU A 143 3.39 0.56 -4.23
C LEU A 143 4.09 -0.52 -3.40
N GLN A 144 4.82 -0.14 -2.42
CA GLN A 144 5.40 -0.82 -1.26
C GLN A 144 6.48 0.06 -0.66
N CYS A 145 6.43 0.31 0.65
CA CYS A 145 7.55 0.89 1.39
C CYS A 145 8.04 -0.08 2.48
N ASP A 146 8.95 0.38 3.31
CA ASP A 146 9.48 -0.35 4.46
C ASP A 146 8.42 -0.63 5.54
N ILE A 147 7.36 0.18 5.61
CA ILE A 147 6.32 0.10 6.67
C ILE A 147 5.09 -0.65 6.20
N ASP A 148 4.54 -0.31 5.03
CA ASP A 148 3.27 -0.85 4.52
C ASP A 148 3.34 -1.21 3.03
N HIS A 149 2.48 -2.15 2.64
CA HIS A 149 2.20 -2.46 1.25
C HIS A 149 0.69 -2.31 0.98
N PRO A 150 0.18 -1.07 0.95
CA PRO A 150 -1.26 -0.83 0.98
C PRO A 150 -2.01 -1.43 -0.20
N THR A 151 -1.42 -1.44 -1.40
CA THR A 151 -2.05 -2.03 -2.58
C THR A 151 -2.21 -3.55 -2.45
N GLN A 152 -1.23 -4.25 -1.85
CA GLN A 152 -1.34 -5.69 -1.58
C GLN A 152 -2.38 -5.97 -0.51
N SER A 153 -2.30 -5.31 0.64
CA SER A 153 -3.22 -5.52 1.77
C SER A 153 -4.67 -5.23 1.38
N MET A 154 -4.90 -4.19 0.55
CA MET A 154 -6.24 -3.86 0.04
C MET A 154 -6.74 -4.89 -0.98
N ALA A 155 -5.87 -5.45 -1.82
CA ALA A 155 -6.23 -6.53 -2.73
C ALA A 155 -6.61 -7.81 -1.96
N ASP A 156 -5.87 -8.14 -0.91
CA ASP A 156 -6.19 -9.27 -0.04
C ASP A 156 -7.52 -9.05 0.69
N LEU A 157 -7.78 -7.85 1.19
CA LEU A 157 -9.06 -7.51 1.81
C LEU A 157 -10.23 -7.59 0.82
N ALA A 158 -10.03 -7.13 -0.42
CA ALA A 158 -11.02 -7.24 -1.48
C ALA A 158 -11.36 -8.71 -1.78
N TRP A 159 -10.34 -9.55 -1.89
CA TRP A 159 -10.51 -10.98 -2.10
C TRP A 159 -11.24 -11.66 -0.94
N LEU A 160 -10.86 -11.34 0.31
CA LEU A 160 -11.54 -11.87 1.49
C LEU A 160 -13.01 -11.42 1.55
N LYS A 161 -13.29 -10.15 1.21
CA LYS A 161 -14.67 -9.65 1.09
C LYS A 161 -15.48 -10.45 0.07
N GLU A 162 -14.91 -10.71 -1.10
CA GLU A 162 -15.56 -11.49 -2.17
C GLU A 162 -15.80 -12.94 -1.69
N HIS A 163 -14.80 -13.58 -1.07
CA HIS A 163 -14.88 -14.96 -0.60
C HIS A 163 -15.90 -15.17 0.52
N PHE A 164 -15.93 -14.28 1.51
CA PHE A 164 -16.85 -14.38 2.65
C PHE A 164 -18.18 -13.62 2.45
N GLY A 165 -18.32 -12.94 1.32
CA GLY A 165 -19.55 -12.25 0.89
C GLY A 165 -19.66 -10.79 1.33
N SER A 166 -19.02 -10.38 2.43
CA SER A 166 -19.03 -8.97 2.87
C SER A 166 -17.87 -8.66 3.82
N LEU A 167 -17.59 -7.37 4.08
CA LEU A 167 -16.63 -6.96 5.11
C LEU A 167 -17.15 -7.26 6.53
N GLU A 168 -18.45 -7.21 6.73
CA GLU A 168 -19.10 -7.52 8.01
C GLU A 168 -18.95 -9.01 8.36
N ALA A 169 -18.91 -9.91 7.37
CA ALA A 169 -18.71 -11.34 7.54
C ALA A 169 -17.25 -11.70 7.94
N LEU A 170 -16.32 -10.76 7.82
CA LEU A 170 -14.95 -10.95 8.29
C LEU A 170 -14.83 -10.83 9.83
N ARG A 171 -15.81 -10.26 10.48
CA ARG A 171 -15.80 -10.08 11.93
C ARG A 171 -15.73 -11.43 12.65
N GLY A 172 -14.73 -11.58 13.53
CA GLY A 172 -14.45 -12.83 14.25
C GLY A 172 -13.81 -13.93 13.39
N LYS A 173 -13.53 -13.69 12.11
CA LYS A 173 -12.73 -14.61 11.31
C LYS A 173 -11.28 -14.57 11.77
N LYS A 174 -10.69 -15.75 11.96
CA LYS A 174 -9.28 -15.87 12.36
C LYS A 174 -8.37 -15.89 11.14
N ILE A 175 -7.45 -14.93 11.07
CA ILE A 175 -6.35 -14.93 10.11
C ILE A 175 -5.02 -15.17 10.82
N ALA A 176 -4.28 -16.20 10.36
CA ALA A 176 -2.94 -16.50 10.80
C ALA A 176 -1.92 -15.99 9.77
N MET A 177 -1.20 -14.94 10.13
CA MET A 177 -0.11 -14.37 9.34
C MET A 177 1.22 -14.91 9.84
N THR A 178 2.03 -15.53 8.97
CA THR A 178 3.38 -15.96 9.32
C THR A 178 4.43 -15.05 8.69
N TRP A 179 5.54 -14.89 9.39
CA TRP A 179 6.73 -14.14 9.04
C TRP A 179 7.90 -14.71 9.82
N ALA A 180 9.08 -14.75 9.48
CA ALA A 180 9.71 -15.04 8.24
C ALA A 180 10.88 -15.99 8.51
N TYR A 181 11.34 -16.61 7.46
CA TYR A 181 12.73 -16.98 7.38
C TYR A 181 13.32 -16.20 6.20
N SER A 182 14.13 -15.19 6.46
CA SER A 182 14.74 -14.35 5.43
C SER A 182 16.19 -14.04 5.80
N PRO A 183 17.14 -14.14 4.87
CA PRO A 183 18.52 -13.72 5.12
C PRO A 183 18.64 -12.20 5.32
N SER A 184 17.61 -11.42 5.00
CA SER A 184 17.54 -9.97 5.20
C SER A 184 16.38 -9.62 6.11
N TYR A 185 16.67 -9.27 7.36
CA TYR A 185 15.67 -8.87 8.35
C TYR A 185 14.80 -7.67 7.89
N GLY A 186 15.38 -6.72 7.17
CA GLY A 186 14.68 -5.52 6.73
C GLY A 186 13.63 -5.74 5.66
N LYS A 187 13.61 -6.89 4.99
CA LYS A 187 12.72 -7.18 3.86
C LYS A 187 11.95 -8.47 4.10
N PRO A 188 10.72 -8.50 3.77
CA PRO A 188 9.68 -7.53 3.40
C PRO A 188 8.70 -7.27 4.56
N LEU A 189 9.14 -6.62 5.63
CA LEU A 189 8.33 -6.30 6.83
C LEU A 189 6.97 -5.68 6.51
N SER A 190 6.90 -4.90 5.44
CA SER A 190 5.70 -4.19 5.04
C SER A 190 4.49 -5.08 4.78
N VAL A 191 4.69 -6.30 4.30
CA VAL A 191 3.55 -7.22 4.04
C VAL A 191 2.89 -7.69 5.34
N PRO A 192 3.60 -8.30 6.30
CA PRO A 192 2.96 -8.66 7.57
C PRO A 192 2.45 -7.44 8.33
N GLN A 193 3.14 -6.32 8.30
CA GLN A 193 2.67 -5.07 8.92
C GLN A 193 1.38 -4.57 8.29
N GLY A 194 1.28 -4.57 6.96
CA GLY A 194 0.06 -4.21 6.25
C GLY A 194 -1.12 -5.11 6.60
N ILE A 195 -0.90 -6.42 6.69
CA ILE A 195 -1.95 -7.39 7.07
C ILE A 195 -2.43 -7.14 8.50
N ILE A 196 -1.54 -7.08 9.49
CA ILE A 196 -1.99 -6.86 10.89
C ILE A 196 -2.61 -5.48 11.08
N GLY A 197 -2.08 -4.45 10.42
CA GLY A 197 -2.59 -3.09 10.49
C GLY A 197 -3.93 -2.89 9.79
N LEU A 198 -4.25 -3.67 8.75
CA LEU A 198 -5.51 -3.56 8.03
C LEU A 198 -6.59 -4.49 8.58
N MET A 199 -6.28 -5.78 8.78
CA MET A 199 -7.30 -6.79 9.10
C MET A 199 -7.91 -6.58 10.50
N THR A 200 -7.13 -6.10 11.46
CA THR A 200 -7.63 -5.73 12.79
C THR A 200 -8.70 -4.63 12.77
N ARG A 201 -8.76 -3.81 11.71
CA ARG A 201 -9.76 -2.75 11.54
C ARG A 201 -11.15 -3.25 11.15
N PHE A 202 -11.24 -4.51 10.72
CA PHE A 202 -12.49 -5.13 10.30
C PHE A 202 -13.02 -6.17 11.31
N GLY A 203 -12.50 -6.12 12.55
CA GLY A 203 -12.95 -6.98 13.65
C GLY A 203 -12.53 -8.43 13.50
N MET A 204 -11.46 -8.70 12.76
CA MET A 204 -10.89 -10.04 12.62
C MET A 204 -10.03 -10.40 13.84
N ASP A 205 -9.88 -11.71 14.08
CA ASP A 205 -8.94 -12.26 15.03
C ASP A 205 -7.61 -12.53 14.31
N VAL A 206 -6.63 -11.66 14.54
CA VAL A 206 -5.34 -11.69 13.83
C VAL A 206 -4.28 -12.33 14.71
N VAL A 207 -3.64 -13.39 14.22
CA VAL A 207 -2.51 -14.04 14.88
C VAL A 207 -1.27 -13.89 13.99
N LEU A 208 -0.24 -13.23 14.52
CA LEU A 208 1.06 -13.11 13.88
C LEU A 208 2.00 -14.14 14.48
N ALA A 209 2.55 -15.02 13.63
CA ALA A 209 3.57 -15.97 14.02
C ALA A 209 4.91 -15.62 13.39
N HIS A 210 5.95 -15.46 14.21
CA HIS A 210 7.32 -15.28 13.72
C HIS A 210 8.34 -15.86 14.71
N PRO A 211 9.53 -16.28 14.25
CA PRO A 211 10.61 -16.69 15.13
C PRO A 211 11.13 -15.52 15.98
N GLU A 212 11.83 -15.82 17.07
CA GLU A 212 12.55 -14.82 17.85
C GLU A 212 13.55 -14.05 16.98
N GLY A 213 13.66 -12.73 17.18
CA GLY A 213 14.54 -11.86 16.42
C GLY A 213 13.96 -11.37 15.09
N TYR A 214 12.74 -11.76 14.73
CA TYR A 214 12.03 -11.29 13.53
C TYR A 214 10.83 -10.41 13.87
N ASP A 215 11.00 -9.57 14.89
CA ASP A 215 9.92 -8.68 15.36
C ASP A 215 9.54 -7.65 14.29
N LEU A 216 8.26 -7.32 14.24
CA LEU A 216 7.77 -6.21 13.43
C LEU A 216 8.05 -4.87 14.14
N ILE A 217 7.83 -3.76 13.47
CA ILE A 217 7.99 -2.43 14.05
C ILE A 217 7.03 -2.28 15.24
N PRO A 218 7.53 -1.91 16.44
CA PRO A 218 6.71 -1.87 17.66
C PRO A 218 5.46 -1.00 17.54
N ASP A 219 5.55 0.16 16.89
CA ASP A 219 4.43 1.07 16.68
C ASP A 219 3.29 0.43 15.87
N VAL A 220 3.62 -0.40 14.87
CA VAL A 220 2.62 -1.11 14.06
C VAL A 220 1.97 -2.24 14.86
N VAL A 221 2.74 -2.93 15.69
CA VAL A 221 2.24 -3.97 16.60
C VAL A 221 1.28 -3.36 17.61
N GLU A 222 1.64 -2.23 18.22
CA GLU A 222 0.78 -1.50 19.16
C GLU A 222 -0.50 -1.00 18.47
N LEU A 223 -0.37 -0.46 17.26
CA LEU A 223 -1.50 -0.01 16.45
C LEU A 223 -2.48 -1.16 16.19
N ALA A 224 -2.00 -2.33 15.76
CA ALA A 224 -2.82 -3.50 15.52
C ALA A 224 -3.59 -3.93 16.79
N GLY A 225 -2.93 -3.94 17.95
CA GLY A 225 -3.55 -4.23 19.22
C GLY A 225 -4.65 -3.23 19.61
N LYS A 226 -4.43 -1.94 19.41
CA LYS A 226 -5.42 -0.87 19.64
C LYS A 226 -6.63 -1.01 18.72
N GLN A 227 -6.38 -1.24 17.44
CA GLN A 227 -7.44 -1.40 16.43
C GLN A 227 -8.30 -2.65 16.69
N ALA A 228 -7.69 -3.78 17.02
CA ALA A 228 -8.40 -5.01 17.35
C ALA A 228 -9.38 -4.78 18.50
N LYS A 229 -8.92 -4.16 19.60
CA LYS A 229 -9.77 -3.82 20.74
C LYS A 229 -10.93 -2.89 20.35
N ALA A 230 -10.66 -1.88 19.53
CA ALA A 230 -11.66 -0.90 19.10
C ALA A 230 -12.75 -1.51 18.19
N THR A 231 -12.44 -2.56 17.47
CA THR A 231 -13.35 -3.19 16.50
C THR A 231 -14.02 -4.46 17.04
N GLY A 232 -13.63 -4.95 18.22
CA GLY A 232 -14.15 -6.17 18.83
C GLY A 232 -13.53 -7.45 18.28
N GLY A 233 -12.40 -7.36 17.58
CA GLY A 233 -11.54 -8.48 17.23
C GLY A 233 -10.41 -8.68 18.24
N SER A 234 -9.42 -9.48 17.87
CA SER A 234 -8.23 -9.73 18.68
C SER A 234 -6.93 -9.63 17.88
N PHE A 235 -5.84 -9.36 18.60
CA PHE A 235 -4.48 -9.43 18.03
C PHE A 235 -3.56 -10.17 19.00
N LYS A 236 -2.86 -11.18 18.48
CA LYS A 236 -1.92 -12.01 19.26
C LYS A 236 -0.66 -12.26 18.45
N GLN A 237 0.49 -12.27 19.14
CA GLN A 237 1.77 -12.72 18.60
C GLN A 237 2.13 -14.07 19.23
N VAL A 238 2.67 -14.99 18.40
CA VAL A 238 3.14 -16.30 18.81
C VAL A 238 4.42 -16.64 18.06
N THR A 239 5.17 -17.62 18.55
CA THR A 239 6.40 -18.11 17.89
C THR A 239 6.19 -19.42 17.11
N SER A 240 5.05 -20.08 17.31
CA SER A 240 4.69 -21.34 16.64
C SER A 240 3.68 -21.12 15.52
N MET A 241 4.00 -21.59 14.33
CA MET A 241 3.04 -21.64 13.21
C MET A 241 1.87 -22.58 13.50
N GLU A 242 2.12 -23.70 14.19
CA GLU A 242 1.06 -24.66 14.57
C GLU A 242 0.04 -23.99 15.48
N GLU A 243 0.49 -23.22 16.48
CA GLU A 243 -0.39 -22.45 17.34
C GLU A 243 -1.18 -21.40 16.56
N ALA A 244 -0.54 -20.71 15.62
CA ALA A 244 -1.20 -19.70 14.80
C ALA A 244 -2.28 -20.34 13.91
N PHE A 245 -1.99 -21.45 13.28
CA PHE A 245 -2.87 -22.10 12.30
C PHE A 245 -4.04 -22.85 12.95
N ALA A 246 -3.93 -23.24 14.22
CA ALA A 246 -5.00 -23.94 14.92
C ALA A 246 -6.31 -23.16 14.87
N GLY A 247 -7.33 -23.69 14.16
CA GLY A 247 -8.64 -23.06 14.01
C GLY A 247 -8.64 -21.77 13.17
N ALA A 248 -7.64 -21.53 12.34
CA ALA A 248 -7.63 -20.39 11.43
C ALA A 248 -8.60 -20.60 10.25
N ASP A 249 -9.41 -19.55 9.95
CA ASP A 249 -10.22 -19.51 8.72
C ASP A 249 -9.35 -19.13 7.51
N ILE A 250 -8.28 -18.36 7.75
CA ILE A 250 -7.37 -17.85 6.72
C ILE A 250 -5.94 -18.08 7.19
N VAL A 251 -5.11 -18.64 6.30
CA VAL A 251 -3.67 -18.80 6.51
C VAL A 251 -2.92 -17.99 5.47
N TYR A 252 -2.09 -17.06 5.93
CA TYR A 252 -1.28 -16.18 5.10
C TYR A 252 0.22 -16.45 5.36
N PRO A 253 0.82 -17.44 4.67
CA PRO A 253 2.24 -17.72 4.84
C PRO A 253 3.10 -16.70 4.10
N LYS A 254 4.10 -16.16 4.78
CA LYS A 254 5.06 -15.22 4.21
C LYS A 254 6.48 -15.54 4.73
N SER A 255 7.43 -15.61 3.82
CA SER A 255 8.86 -15.74 4.10
C SER A 255 9.65 -14.59 3.52
#